data_6654652b46a98750bc8900df2c18b7e6
#
_entry.id   6654652b46a98750bc8900df2c18b7e6
#
_cell.length_a   1.000
_cell.length_b   1.000
_cell.length_c   1.000
_cell.angle_alpha   90.00
_cell.angle_beta   90.00
_cell.angle_gamma   90.00
#
_symmetry.space_group_name_H-M   'P 1'
#
loop_
_entity.id
_entity.type
_entity.pdbx_description
1 polymer ?
#
loop_
_entity_poly.entity_id
_entity_poly.type
_entity_poly.pdbx_seq_one_letter_code
_entity_poly.pdbx_strand_id
1 'polypeptide(L)'
;GVKIVTAALDGTGADGLRKIGDSLADKFDCFVAVLAGTADGKSSILCKCSKSAVAKGANAGTLVREIAAVAGGKGGGKPDQAMAGIPDASRIKDALAAAADIAAKYIK
;
A
#
# COMPACT_ATOMS: atom_id res chain seq x y z
N GLY A 1 -4.70 4.09 -18.07
CA GLY A 1 -5.20 3.95 -16.73
C GLY A 1 -4.10 3.82 -15.71
N VAL A 2 -4.51 3.70 -14.46
CA VAL A 2 -3.58 3.54 -13.35
C VAL A 2 -3.36 2.05 -13.08
N LYS A 3 -2.10 1.63 -13.00
CA LYS A 3 -1.77 0.25 -12.67
C LYS A 3 -1.81 0.07 -11.15
N ILE A 4 -2.51 -0.95 -10.68
CA ILE A 4 -2.58 -1.28 -9.27
C ILE A 4 -1.76 -2.54 -9.02
N VAL A 5 -0.78 -2.43 -8.11
CA VAL A 5 0.12 -3.53 -7.77
C VAL A 5 -0.09 -3.88 -6.31
N THR A 6 -0.34 -5.14 -6.03
CA THR A 6 -0.45 -5.64 -4.65
C THR A 6 0.48 -6.82 -4.46
N ALA A 7 1.14 -6.88 -3.30
CA ALA A 7 2.04 -7.99 -2.99
C ALA A 7 2.16 -8.18 -1.48
N ALA A 8 2.33 -9.43 -1.07
CA ALA A 8 2.63 -9.79 0.31
C ALA A 8 4.03 -10.40 0.34
N LEU A 9 4.89 -9.88 1.19
CA LEU A 9 6.31 -10.22 1.23
C LEU A 9 6.73 -10.66 2.63
N ASP A 10 6.84 -11.95 2.84
CA ASP A 10 7.28 -12.50 4.12
C ASP A 10 8.76 -12.19 4.33
N GLY A 11 9.11 -11.84 5.56
CA GLY A 11 10.50 -11.53 5.90
C GLY A 11 10.95 -10.14 5.50
N THR A 12 10.05 -9.33 4.95
CA THR A 12 10.36 -7.96 4.51
C THR A 12 9.76 -6.95 5.49
N GLY A 13 10.62 -6.14 6.08
CA GLY A 13 10.18 -5.07 6.98
C GLY A 13 9.88 -3.78 6.22
N ALA A 14 9.57 -2.73 6.99
CA ALA A 14 9.20 -1.43 6.43
C ALA A 14 10.22 -0.88 5.43
N ASP A 15 11.50 -0.98 5.75
CA ASP A 15 12.56 -0.47 4.87
C ASP A 15 12.63 -1.23 3.55
N GLY A 16 12.43 -2.55 3.60
CA GLY A 16 12.37 -3.37 2.39
C GLY A 16 11.19 -3.00 1.50
N LEU A 17 10.03 -2.74 2.12
CA LEU A 17 8.85 -2.31 1.38
C LEU A 17 9.09 -0.98 0.67
N ARG A 18 9.76 -0.03 1.33
CA ARG A 18 10.10 1.25 0.72
C ARG A 18 11.01 1.09 -0.49
N LYS A 19 12.00 0.20 -0.38
CA LYS A 19 12.92 -0.07 -1.51
C LYS A 19 12.17 -0.64 -2.70
N ILE A 20 11.25 -1.56 -2.46
CA ILE A 20 10.44 -2.15 -3.53
C ILE A 20 9.54 -1.07 -4.16
N GLY A 21 8.94 -0.21 -3.34
CA GLY A 21 8.14 0.90 -3.83
C GLY A 21 8.94 1.83 -4.74
N ASP A 22 10.16 2.15 -4.35
CA ASP A 22 11.05 3.00 -5.14
C ASP A 22 11.42 2.33 -6.46
N SER A 23 11.65 1.02 -6.45
CA SER A 23 11.92 0.25 -7.68
C SER A 23 10.74 0.28 -8.63
N LEU A 24 9.52 0.18 -8.09
CA LEU A 24 8.30 0.25 -8.89
C LEU A 24 8.14 1.64 -9.52
N ALA A 25 8.52 2.69 -8.78
CA ALA A 25 8.47 4.05 -9.30
C ALA A 25 9.39 4.24 -10.50
N ASP A 26 10.50 3.50 -10.55
CA ASP A 26 11.41 3.53 -11.70
C ASP A 26 10.86 2.78 -12.90
N LYS A 27 9.99 1.79 -12.68
CA LYS A 27 9.46 0.93 -13.74
C LYS A 27 8.14 1.41 -14.32
N PHE A 28 7.31 2.08 -13.52
CA PHE A 28 5.96 2.47 -13.93
C PHE A 28 5.75 3.97 -13.76
N ASP A 29 5.14 4.58 -14.74
CA ASP A 29 4.85 6.03 -14.71
C ASP A 29 3.59 6.35 -13.92
N CYS A 30 2.58 5.49 -14.01
CA CYS A 30 1.29 5.73 -13.35
C CYS A 30 0.86 4.46 -12.63
N PHE A 31 0.99 4.46 -11.29
CA PHE A 31 0.70 3.25 -10.51
C PHE A 31 0.26 3.59 -9.09
N VAL A 32 -0.41 2.62 -8.49
CA VAL A 32 -0.65 2.55 -7.04
C VAL A 32 -0.13 1.21 -6.57
N ALA A 33 0.84 1.22 -5.68
CA ALA A 33 1.40 -0.01 -5.12
C ALA A 33 0.97 -0.17 -3.67
N VAL A 34 0.45 -1.35 -3.33
CA VAL A 34 0.09 -1.71 -1.97
C VAL A 34 0.91 -2.94 -1.61
N LEU A 35 1.90 -2.75 -0.75
CA LEU A 35 2.85 -3.78 -0.39
C LEU A 35 2.71 -4.10 1.10
N ALA A 36 2.58 -5.37 1.43
CA ALA A 36 2.51 -5.82 2.80
C ALA A 36 3.73 -6.67 3.13
N GLY A 37 4.29 -6.49 4.31
CA GLY A 37 5.44 -7.26 4.75
C GLY A 37 5.33 -7.63 6.20
N THR A 38 5.92 -8.78 6.57
CA THR A 38 6.00 -9.25 7.94
C THR A 38 7.46 -9.58 8.25
N ALA A 39 8.01 -8.96 9.29
CA ALA A 39 9.37 -9.22 9.75
C ALA A 39 9.42 -9.00 11.26
N ASP A 40 10.15 -9.85 11.97
CA ASP A 40 10.36 -9.75 13.42
C ASP A 40 9.05 -9.68 14.21
N GLY A 41 8.04 -10.43 13.76
CA GLY A 41 6.74 -10.46 14.42
C GLY A 41 5.88 -9.23 14.18
N LYS A 42 6.33 -8.32 13.32
CA LYS A 42 5.59 -7.10 13.00
C LYS A 42 5.16 -7.12 11.54
N SER A 43 3.94 -6.65 11.30
CA SER A 43 3.38 -6.56 9.95
C SER A 43 3.13 -5.11 9.60
N SER A 44 3.40 -4.75 8.35
CA SER A 44 3.22 -3.38 7.86
C SER A 44 2.68 -3.42 6.44
N ILE A 45 1.95 -2.37 6.08
CA ILE A 45 1.50 -2.15 4.72
C ILE A 45 2.05 -0.82 4.26
N LEU A 46 2.65 -0.81 3.07
CA LEU A 46 3.08 0.41 2.40
C LEU A 46 2.18 0.65 1.21
N CYS A 47 1.66 1.86 1.10
CA CYS A 47 0.95 2.30 -0.09
C CYS A 47 1.77 3.40 -0.74
N LYS A 48 2.08 3.23 -2.02
CA LYS A 48 2.82 4.21 -2.79
C LYS A 48 2.07 4.55 -4.07
N CYS A 49 1.85 5.83 -4.31
CA CYS A 49 1.18 6.30 -5.50
C CYS A 49 2.15 7.16 -6.32
N SER A 50 2.19 6.97 -7.63
CA SER A 50 2.96 7.84 -8.50
C SER A 50 2.29 9.22 -8.55
N LYS A 51 3.04 10.23 -8.98
CA LYS A 51 2.50 11.59 -9.12
C LYS A 51 1.30 11.61 -10.07
N SER A 52 1.37 10.86 -11.16
CA SER A 52 0.26 10.74 -12.12
C SER A 52 -0.98 10.14 -11.48
N ALA A 53 -0.80 9.11 -10.64
CA ALA A 53 -1.91 8.48 -9.93
C ALA A 53 -2.53 9.44 -8.93
N VAL A 54 -1.70 10.19 -8.21
CA VAL A 54 -2.19 11.21 -7.26
C VAL A 54 -3.03 12.26 -7.98
N ALA A 55 -2.60 12.68 -9.16
CA ALA A 55 -3.33 13.64 -9.97
C ALA A 55 -4.70 13.10 -10.41
N LYS A 56 -4.85 11.76 -10.47
CA LYS A 56 -6.10 11.11 -10.84
C LYS A 56 -7.00 10.78 -9.65
N GLY A 57 -6.61 11.20 -8.46
CA GLY A 57 -7.40 11.03 -7.26
C GLY A 57 -6.85 10.05 -6.24
N ALA A 58 -5.76 9.35 -6.56
CA ALA A 58 -5.14 8.42 -5.61
C ALA A 58 -4.49 9.19 -4.46
N ASN A 59 -4.64 8.67 -3.24
CA ASN A 59 -4.05 9.27 -2.05
C ASN A 59 -3.58 8.16 -1.14
N ALA A 60 -2.27 7.96 -1.05
CA ALA A 60 -1.69 6.86 -0.31
C ALA A 60 -2.10 6.87 1.17
N GLY A 61 -2.17 8.05 1.79
CA GLY A 61 -2.59 8.16 3.18
C GLY A 61 -4.02 7.68 3.40
N THR A 62 -4.94 8.07 2.53
CA THR A 62 -6.33 7.64 2.60
C THR A 62 -6.44 6.15 2.28
N LEU A 63 -5.76 5.70 1.23
CA LEU A 63 -5.80 4.30 0.80
C LEU A 63 -5.28 3.38 1.89
N VAL A 64 -4.11 3.69 2.47
CA VAL A 64 -3.53 2.83 3.50
C VAL A 64 -4.39 2.80 4.75
N ARG A 65 -5.05 3.90 5.08
CA ARG A 65 -5.95 3.98 6.23
C ARG A 65 -7.11 3.00 6.07
N GLU A 66 -7.76 3.00 4.91
CA GLU A 66 -8.87 2.10 4.65
C GLU A 66 -8.42 0.66 4.52
N ILE A 67 -7.31 0.43 3.84
CA ILE A 67 -6.76 -0.93 3.67
C ILE A 67 -6.36 -1.51 5.02
N ALA A 68 -5.68 -0.73 5.84
CA ALA A 68 -5.28 -1.18 7.17
C ALA A 68 -6.48 -1.46 8.07
N ALA A 69 -7.56 -0.70 7.92
CA ALA A 69 -8.77 -0.90 8.71
C ALA A 69 -9.38 -2.28 8.48
N VAL A 70 -9.25 -2.85 7.28
CA VAL A 70 -9.71 -4.21 6.97
C VAL A 70 -8.99 -5.22 7.86
N ALA A 71 -7.72 -4.98 8.15
CA ALA A 71 -6.90 -5.86 8.98
C ALA A 71 -6.82 -5.41 10.45
N GLY A 72 -7.63 -4.42 10.82
CA GLY A 72 -7.65 -3.91 12.20
C GLY A 72 -6.49 -3.01 12.55
N GLY A 73 -5.75 -2.54 11.56
CA GLY A 73 -4.60 -1.67 11.76
C GLY A 73 -4.90 -0.19 11.63
N LYS A 74 -3.87 0.61 11.80
CA LYS A 74 -3.95 2.06 11.67
C LYS A 74 -2.76 2.57 10.88
N GLY A 75 -2.96 3.63 10.11
CA GLY A 75 -1.87 4.23 9.37
C GLY A 75 -2.28 5.54 8.73
N GLY A 76 -1.37 6.09 7.99
CA GLY A 76 -1.55 7.34 7.28
C GLY A 76 -0.21 7.84 6.77
N GLY A 77 -0.23 8.98 6.12
CA GLY A 77 0.98 9.58 5.60
C GLY A 77 0.68 10.58 4.51
N LYS A 78 1.62 10.73 3.61
CA LYS A 78 1.53 11.68 2.50
C LYS A 78 0.67 11.12 1.36
N PRO A 79 0.17 11.97 0.47
CA PRO A 79 -0.62 11.50 -0.68
C PRO A 79 0.13 10.54 -1.60
N ASP A 80 1.45 10.65 -1.70
CA ASP A 80 2.26 9.81 -2.57
C ASP A 80 2.84 8.58 -1.88
N GLN A 81 2.94 8.58 -0.57
CA GLN A 81 3.49 7.45 0.18
C GLN A 81 3.00 7.44 1.62
N ALA A 82 2.51 6.32 2.07
CA ALA A 82 2.03 6.16 3.44
C ALA A 82 2.22 4.73 3.90
N MET A 83 2.27 4.53 5.21
CA MET A 83 2.45 3.22 5.82
C MET A 83 1.45 3.02 6.96
N ALA A 84 1.16 1.75 7.22
CA ALA A 84 0.30 1.37 8.33
C ALA A 84 0.88 0.15 9.05
N GLY A 85 0.68 0.09 10.36
CA GLY A 85 1.00 -1.09 11.15
C GLY A 85 -0.21 -2.00 11.23
N ILE A 86 0.01 -3.31 11.09
CA ILE A 86 -1.04 -4.31 11.12
C ILE A 86 -0.84 -5.21 12.34
N PRO A 87 -1.80 -5.23 13.29
CA PRO A 87 -1.65 -6.05 14.49
C PRO A 87 -1.81 -7.54 14.24
N ASP A 88 -2.55 -7.92 13.20
CA ASP A 88 -2.82 -9.32 12.90
C ASP A 88 -2.39 -9.65 11.47
N ALA A 89 -1.24 -10.32 11.35
CA ALA A 89 -0.67 -10.69 10.06
C ALA A 89 -1.59 -11.61 9.24
N SER A 90 -2.44 -12.41 9.91
CA SER A 90 -3.34 -13.31 9.20
C SER A 90 -4.39 -12.56 8.37
N ARG A 91 -4.62 -11.29 8.65
CA ARG A 91 -5.60 -10.46 7.93
C ARG A 91 -5.01 -9.66 6.78
N ILE A 92 -3.70 -9.78 6.55
CA ILE A 92 -3.03 -9.08 5.45
C ILE A 92 -3.64 -9.48 4.09
N LYS A 93 -3.96 -10.74 3.91
CA LYS A 93 -4.58 -11.22 2.66
C LYS A 93 -5.90 -10.53 2.39
N ASP A 94 -6.71 -10.34 3.43
CA ASP A 94 -8.00 -9.65 3.31
C ASP A 94 -7.79 -8.18 2.94
N ALA A 95 -6.81 -7.55 3.58
CA ALA A 95 -6.48 -6.16 3.28
C ALA A 95 -6.02 -5.99 1.84
N LEU A 96 -5.13 -6.88 1.37
CA LEU A 96 -4.64 -6.81 -0.01
C LEU A 96 -5.75 -7.12 -1.03
N ALA A 97 -6.64 -8.06 -0.71
CA ALA A 97 -7.78 -8.36 -1.57
C ALA A 97 -8.70 -7.16 -1.73
N ALA A 98 -8.86 -6.37 -0.66
CA ALA A 98 -9.68 -5.16 -0.69
C ALA A 98 -8.94 -3.96 -1.32
N ALA A 99 -7.61 -4.00 -1.36
CA ALA A 99 -6.80 -2.86 -1.78
C ALA A 99 -7.13 -2.38 -3.19
N ALA A 100 -7.28 -3.28 -4.14
CA ALA A 100 -7.58 -2.93 -5.52
C ALA A 100 -8.95 -2.23 -5.62
N ASP A 101 -9.95 -2.75 -4.91
CA ASP A 101 -11.29 -2.16 -4.90
C ASP A 101 -11.28 -0.79 -4.23
N ILE A 102 -10.56 -0.67 -3.11
CA ILE A 102 -10.42 0.60 -2.39
C ILE A 102 -9.74 1.63 -3.28
N ALA A 103 -8.64 1.26 -3.92
CA ALA A 103 -7.92 2.16 -4.82
C ALA A 103 -8.82 2.61 -5.98
N ALA A 104 -9.57 1.71 -6.55
CA ALA A 104 -10.45 2.00 -7.68
C ALA A 104 -11.53 3.03 -7.36
N LYS A 105 -11.95 3.14 -6.09
CA LYS A 105 -12.93 4.13 -5.67
C LYS A 105 -12.43 5.56 -5.82
N TYR A 106 -11.15 5.78 -5.65
CA TYR A 106 -10.54 7.11 -5.63
C TYR A 106 -9.92 7.51 -6.95
N ILE A 107 -9.57 6.54 -7.77
CA ILE A 107 -8.92 6.79 -9.05
C ILE A 107 -9.98 7.02 -10.13
N LYS A 108 -9.81 8.11 -10.84
CA LYS A 108 -10.74 8.48 -11.91
C LYS A 108 -10.14 8.26 -13.29
#